data_274f04753f0ea0a135027cc98ba2f43e
#
_entry.id   274f04753f0ea0a135027cc98ba2f43e
#
_cell.length_a   1.000
_cell.length_b   1.000
_cell.length_c   1.000
_cell.angle_alpha   90.00
_cell.angle_beta   90.00
_cell.angle_gamma   90.00
#
_symmetry.space_group_name_H-M   'P 1'
#
loop_
_entity.id
_entity.type
_entity.pdbx_description
1 polymer ?
#
loop_
_entity_poly.entity_id
_entity_poly.type
_entity_poly.pdbx_seq_one_letter_code
_entity_poly.pdbx_strand_id
1 'polypeptide(L)'
;MAAHGLKRARPAELVPGTLSVITARMDYLPRDTPPDWVDHEWQRLQRPGEAIVSVYARGRDYHKVLRARLQQLADRIAAQIGPFGHRVFTDSAPVLEVELASRSGIGWRGKHTLTLHREAGSMFFLGEIY
;
A
#
# COMPACT_ATOMS: atom_id res chain seq x y z
N MET A 1 4.50 -19.65 -0.61
CA MET A 1 3.28 -19.30 0.16
C MET A 1 3.07 -20.16 1.42
N ALA A 2 3.52 -21.40 1.46
CA ALA A 2 3.37 -22.28 2.64
C ALA A 2 4.23 -21.90 3.86
N ALA A 3 5.32 -21.16 3.66
CA ALA A 3 6.33 -20.88 4.70
C ALA A 3 5.84 -20.07 5.91
N HIS A 4 4.71 -19.36 5.81
CA HIS A 4 4.21 -18.49 6.88
C HIS A 4 2.90 -18.98 7.53
N GLY A 5 2.32 -20.08 7.03
CA GLY A 5 1.13 -20.70 7.61
C GLY A 5 0.01 -19.71 7.95
N LEU A 6 -0.58 -19.87 9.14
CA LEU A 6 -1.66 -19.01 9.64
C LEU A 6 -1.22 -17.62 10.10
N LYS A 7 0.07 -17.33 10.22
CA LYS A 7 0.57 -16.02 10.69
C LYS A 7 0.04 -14.84 9.86
N ARG A 8 -0.21 -15.06 8.56
CA ARG A 8 -0.79 -14.03 7.68
C ARG A 8 -2.21 -13.62 8.09
N ALA A 9 -2.99 -14.57 8.61
CA ALA A 9 -4.37 -14.34 9.03
C ALA A 9 -4.49 -13.91 10.51
N ARG A 10 -3.39 -13.95 11.26
CA ARG A 10 -3.38 -13.68 12.70
C ARG A 10 -2.30 -12.68 13.04
N PRO A 11 -2.61 -11.36 13.04
CA PRO A 11 -1.64 -10.30 13.31
C PRO A 11 -0.81 -10.51 14.58
N ALA A 12 -1.44 -10.96 15.67
CA ALA A 12 -0.75 -11.22 16.94
C ALA A 12 0.26 -12.39 16.90
N GLU A 13 0.16 -13.30 15.91
CA GLU A 13 1.18 -14.34 15.70
C GLU A 13 2.37 -13.79 14.88
N LEU A 14 2.16 -12.73 14.09
CA LEU A 14 3.22 -12.06 13.34
C LEU A 14 3.98 -11.06 14.23
N VAL A 15 3.24 -10.28 14.99
CA VAL A 15 3.76 -9.31 15.97
C VAL A 15 3.06 -9.58 17.31
N PRO A 16 3.69 -10.30 18.24
CA PRO A 16 3.10 -10.57 19.56
C PRO A 16 2.68 -9.27 20.27
N GLY A 17 1.52 -9.31 20.89
CA GLY A 17 0.96 -8.14 21.57
C GLY A 17 0.19 -7.16 20.67
N THR A 18 0.02 -7.46 19.38
CA THR A 18 -0.80 -6.62 18.50
C THR A 18 -2.25 -6.60 18.98
N LEU A 19 -2.75 -5.40 19.34
CA LEU A 19 -4.13 -5.14 19.73
C LEU A 19 -4.95 -4.57 18.57
N SER A 20 -4.32 -3.81 17.71
CA SER A 20 -4.95 -3.14 16.57
C SER A 20 -4.01 -3.09 15.37
N VAL A 21 -4.59 -2.97 14.18
CA VAL A 21 -3.85 -2.76 12.94
C VAL A 21 -4.40 -1.51 12.27
N ILE A 22 -3.52 -0.57 11.97
CA ILE A 22 -3.84 0.61 11.17
C ILE A 22 -3.40 0.32 9.75
N THR A 23 -4.34 0.30 8.82
CA THR A 23 -4.06 0.20 7.39
C THR A 23 -4.11 1.58 6.76
N ALA A 24 -3.11 1.89 5.95
CA ALA A 24 -3.02 3.15 5.22
C ALA A 24 -2.81 2.91 3.73
N ARG A 25 -3.27 3.85 2.91
CA ARG A 25 -3.00 3.88 1.48
C ARG A 25 -2.13 5.08 1.13
N MET A 26 -1.35 4.96 0.06
CA MET A 26 -0.58 6.05 -0.52
C MET A 26 -0.78 6.02 -2.04
N ASP A 27 -1.52 6.99 -2.55
CA ASP A 27 -1.76 7.13 -3.99
C ASP A 27 -0.43 7.42 -4.70
N TYR A 28 -0.20 6.79 -5.85
CA TYR A 28 1.03 6.97 -6.63
C TYR A 28 0.80 7.71 -7.95
N LEU A 29 -0.44 7.91 -8.38
CA LEU A 29 -0.73 8.86 -9.44
C LEU A 29 -0.64 10.30 -8.88
N PRO A 30 0.10 11.20 -9.53
CA PRO A 30 0.09 12.62 -9.19
C PRO A 30 -1.33 13.20 -9.26
N ARG A 31 -1.63 14.17 -8.40
CA ARG A 31 -2.97 14.80 -8.35
C ARG A 31 -3.33 15.57 -9.61
N ASP A 32 -2.31 16.05 -10.30
CA ASP A 32 -2.38 16.78 -11.56
C ASP A 32 -2.28 15.88 -12.81
N THR A 33 -2.42 14.56 -12.63
CA THR A 33 -2.43 13.61 -13.74
C THR A 33 -3.64 13.92 -14.64
N PRO A 34 -3.40 14.21 -15.94
CA PRO A 34 -4.49 14.55 -16.85
C PRO A 34 -5.41 13.34 -17.08
N PRO A 35 -6.72 13.55 -17.36
CA PRO A 35 -7.68 12.45 -17.53
C PRO A 35 -7.32 11.47 -18.64
N ASP A 36 -6.65 11.93 -19.68
CA ASP A 36 -6.24 11.18 -20.86
C ASP A 36 -4.83 10.57 -20.75
N TRP A 37 -4.26 10.50 -19.54
CA TRP A 37 -2.91 9.98 -19.32
C TRP A 37 -2.71 8.55 -19.83
N VAL A 38 -3.76 7.74 -19.79
CA VAL A 38 -3.72 6.35 -20.29
C VAL A 38 -3.51 6.33 -21.80
N ASP A 39 -4.20 7.21 -22.53
CA ASP A 39 -4.05 7.32 -23.99
C ASP A 39 -2.65 7.81 -24.38
N HIS A 40 -2.11 8.76 -23.60
CA HIS A 40 -0.74 9.20 -23.78
C HIS A 40 0.28 8.07 -23.57
N GLU A 41 0.08 7.23 -22.55
CA GLU A 41 0.95 6.06 -22.32
C GLU A 41 0.84 5.04 -23.46
N TRP A 42 -0.35 4.79 -23.98
CA TRP A 42 -0.54 3.92 -25.13
C TRP A 42 0.12 4.47 -26.40
N GLN A 43 0.05 5.77 -26.66
CA GLN A 43 0.73 6.42 -27.78
C GLN A 43 2.26 6.30 -27.65
N ARG A 44 2.80 6.47 -26.44
CA ARG A 44 4.23 6.28 -26.17
C ARG A 44 4.68 4.85 -26.42
N LEU A 45 3.87 3.86 -26.03
CA LEU A 45 4.19 2.45 -26.25
C LEU A 45 4.34 2.10 -27.73
N GLN A 46 3.68 2.85 -28.62
CA GLN A 46 3.75 2.64 -30.07
C GLN A 46 4.96 3.32 -30.73
N ARG A 47 5.73 4.12 -29.98
CA ARG A 47 6.91 4.81 -30.53
C ARG A 47 8.11 3.87 -30.57
N PRO A 48 8.76 3.71 -31.74
CA PRO A 48 9.97 2.90 -31.85
C PRO A 48 11.09 3.42 -30.93
N GLY A 49 11.74 2.51 -30.20
CA GLY A 49 12.86 2.86 -29.33
C GLY A 49 12.46 3.39 -27.94
N GLU A 50 11.16 3.55 -27.63
CA GLU A 50 10.68 3.88 -26.29
C GLU A 50 10.26 2.61 -25.53
N ALA A 51 10.59 2.58 -24.23
CA ALA A 51 10.08 1.59 -23.27
C ALA A 51 9.22 2.28 -22.23
N ILE A 52 8.15 1.60 -21.79
CA ILE A 52 7.27 2.12 -20.76
C ILE A 52 7.47 1.33 -19.47
N VAL A 53 7.77 2.07 -18.41
CA VAL A 53 7.81 1.52 -17.04
C VAL A 53 6.45 1.75 -16.39
N SER A 54 5.93 0.72 -15.73
CA SER A 54 4.66 0.80 -14.99
C SER A 54 4.67 1.97 -14.00
N VAL A 55 3.57 2.70 -13.90
CA VAL A 55 3.50 3.97 -13.14
C VAL A 55 3.92 3.79 -11.69
N TYR A 56 3.52 2.69 -11.06
CA TYR A 56 3.89 2.41 -9.66
C TYR A 56 5.40 2.26 -9.43
N ALA A 57 6.14 1.88 -10.48
CA ALA A 57 7.59 1.65 -10.41
C ALA A 57 8.42 2.88 -10.81
N ARG A 58 7.78 3.99 -11.15
CA ARG A 58 8.46 5.24 -11.50
C ARG A 58 8.94 5.99 -10.26
N GLY A 59 10.10 6.58 -10.33
CA GLY A 59 10.66 7.41 -9.27
C GLY A 59 11.41 6.62 -8.20
N ARG A 60 11.24 7.02 -6.93
CA ARG A 60 11.93 6.38 -5.81
C ARG A 60 11.29 5.04 -5.44
N ASP A 61 12.08 4.16 -4.86
CA ASP A 61 11.62 2.90 -4.28
C ASP A 61 10.47 3.15 -3.29
N TYR A 62 9.25 2.75 -3.69
CA TYR A 62 8.05 3.00 -2.90
C TYR A 62 8.06 2.28 -1.55
N HIS A 63 8.73 1.14 -1.43
CA HIS A 63 8.86 0.42 -0.17
C HIS A 63 9.57 1.30 0.88
N LYS A 64 10.64 1.98 0.49
CA LYS A 64 11.37 2.89 1.38
C LYS A 64 10.53 4.12 1.72
N VAL A 65 9.87 4.69 0.71
CA VAL A 65 9.04 5.90 0.89
C VAL A 65 7.84 5.61 1.80
N LEU A 66 7.10 4.54 1.53
CA LEU A 66 5.93 4.19 2.32
C LEU A 66 6.30 3.81 3.75
N ARG A 67 7.35 3.00 3.93
CA ARG A 67 7.84 2.64 5.26
C ARG A 67 8.24 3.87 6.08
N ALA A 68 8.94 4.82 5.49
CA ALA A 68 9.30 6.07 6.17
C ALA A 68 8.07 6.89 6.57
N ARG A 69 7.05 6.98 5.69
CA ARG A 69 5.80 7.69 5.98
C ARG A 69 4.97 7.01 7.07
N LEU A 70 4.91 5.68 7.07
CA LEU A 70 4.24 4.93 8.12
C LEU A 70 4.93 5.11 9.47
N GLN A 71 6.26 5.12 9.50
CA GLN A 71 7.01 5.42 10.72
C GLN A 71 6.71 6.83 11.23
N GLN A 72 6.73 7.84 10.36
CA GLN A 72 6.36 9.21 10.73
C GLN A 72 4.92 9.32 11.23
N LEU A 73 4.00 8.50 10.69
CA LEU A 73 2.63 8.44 11.18
C LEU A 73 2.58 7.85 12.58
N ALA A 74 3.28 6.74 12.83
CA ALA A 74 3.38 6.11 14.14
C ALA A 74 3.99 7.08 15.18
N ASP A 75 5.05 7.81 14.83
CA ASP A 75 5.67 8.81 15.70
C ASP A 75 4.70 9.93 16.06
N ARG A 76 3.90 10.41 15.10
CA ARG A 76 2.86 11.43 15.35
C ARG A 76 1.73 10.91 16.24
N ILE A 77 1.34 9.66 16.06
CA ILE A 77 0.35 9.01 16.95
C ILE A 77 0.93 8.93 18.38
N ALA A 78 2.18 8.45 18.51
CA ALA A 78 2.85 8.36 19.81
C ALA A 78 2.96 9.72 20.52
N ALA A 79 3.17 10.79 19.78
CA ALA A 79 3.21 12.15 20.33
C ALA A 79 1.86 12.61 20.90
N GLN A 80 0.73 12.04 20.46
CA GLN A 80 -0.62 12.40 20.92
C GLN A 80 -1.13 11.52 22.05
N ILE A 81 -0.86 10.20 21.99
CA ILE A 81 -1.44 9.23 22.93
C ILE A 81 -0.42 8.62 23.90
N GLY A 82 0.85 8.99 23.78
CA GLY A 82 1.97 8.38 24.50
C GLY A 82 2.65 7.25 23.72
N PRO A 83 3.82 6.79 24.20
CA PRO A 83 4.58 5.73 23.56
C PRO A 83 3.80 4.42 23.46
N PHE A 84 3.89 3.73 22.32
CA PHE A 84 3.34 2.39 22.12
C PHE A 84 4.27 1.55 21.26
N GLY A 85 4.25 0.24 21.46
CA GLY A 85 4.98 -0.71 20.58
C GLY A 85 4.31 -0.76 19.21
N HIS A 86 5.11 -0.71 18.15
CA HIS A 86 4.58 -0.83 16.79
C HIS A 86 5.60 -1.43 15.83
N ARG A 87 5.11 -1.91 14.70
CA ARG A 87 5.91 -2.35 13.57
C ARG A 87 5.22 -1.99 12.27
N VAL A 88 5.97 -1.36 11.36
CA VAL A 88 5.45 -0.96 10.04
C VAL A 88 5.73 -2.05 9.00
N PHE A 89 4.75 -2.27 8.13
CA PHE A 89 4.84 -3.23 7.03
C PHE A 89 4.42 -2.57 5.72
N THR A 90 5.00 -3.06 4.64
CA THR A 90 4.61 -2.76 3.26
C THR A 90 5.09 -3.88 2.36
N ASP A 91 4.21 -4.48 1.58
CA ASP A 91 4.41 -5.47 0.51
C ASP A 91 5.27 -6.71 0.85
N SER A 92 6.42 -6.54 1.48
CA SER A 92 7.40 -7.61 1.70
C SER A 92 7.14 -8.51 2.91
N ALA A 93 6.08 -8.28 3.67
CA ALA A 93 5.73 -9.05 4.87
C ALA A 93 4.61 -10.08 4.59
N PRO A 94 4.49 -11.13 5.45
CA PRO A 94 3.37 -12.07 5.36
C PRO A 94 2.07 -11.44 5.91
N VAL A 95 1.65 -10.31 5.35
CA VAL A 95 0.46 -9.55 5.70
C VAL A 95 -0.61 -9.76 4.62
N LEU A 96 -1.88 -9.83 5.01
CA LEU A 96 -3.03 -9.85 4.10
C LEU A 96 -3.53 -8.42 3.84
N GLU A 97 -2.71 -7.60 3.19
CA GLU A 97 -2.93 -6.16 3.00
C GLU A 97 -4.30 -5.84 2.38
N VAL A 98 -4.67 -6.56 1.30
CA VAL A 98 -5.98 -6.38 0.63
C VAL A 98 -7.15 -6.69 1.56
N GLU A 99 -7.02 -7.72 2.39
CA GLU A 99 -8.06 -8.11 3.35
C GLU A 99 -8.16 -7.08 4.48
N LEU A 100 -7.04 -6.61 5.00
CA LEU A 100 -7.00 -5.55 6.01
C LEU A 100 -7.57 -4.24 5.46
N ALA A 101 -7.19 -3.86 4.25
CA ALA A 101 -7.72 -2.67 3.59
C ALA A 101 -9.24 -2.73 3.40
N SER A 102 -9.77 -3.89 3.01
CA SER A 102 -11.21 -4.09 2.88
C SER A 102 -11.94 -3.99 4.22
N ARG A 103 -11.39 -4.59 5.27
CA ARG A 103 -11.97 -4.54 6.64
C ARG A 103 -11.87 -3.15 7.26
N SER A 104 -10.84 -2.39 6.90
CA SER A 104 -10.64 -1.02 7.39
C SER A 104 -11.45 0.04 6.62
N GLY A 105 -12.25 -0.36 5.62
CA GLY A 105 -13.06 0.55 4.83
C GLY A 105 -12.26 1.38 3.81
N ILE A 106 -11.00 1.05 3.54
CA ILE A 106 -10.20 1.72 2.50
C ILE A 106 -10.78 1.45 1.11
N GLY A 107 -11.34 0.25 0.90
CA GLY A 107 -11.89 -0.13 -0.38
C GLY A 107 -12.42 -1.57 -0.38
N TRP A 108 -12.53 -2.15 -1.53
CA TRP A 108 -12.96 -3.55 -1.70
C TRP A 108 -12.03 -4.31 -2.63
N ARG A 109 -12.00 -5.61 -2.51
CA ARG A 109 -11.21 -6.46 -3.38
C ARG A 109 -11.88 -6.60 -4.75
N GLY A 110 -11.19 -6.16 -5.80
CA GLY A 110 -11.61 -6.36 -7.18
C GLY A 110 -11.44 -7.81 -7.66
N LYS A 111 -12.07 -8.15 -8.79
CA LYS A 111 -11.91 -9.46 -9.44
C LYS A 111 -10.46 -9.75 -9.85
N HIS A 112 -9.69 -8.72 -10.14
CA HIS A 112 -8.23 -8.78 -10.44
C HIS A 112 -7.35 -8.86 -9.19
N THR A 113 -7.96 -9.06 -8.00
CA THR A 113 -7.33 -9.23 -6.69
C THR A 113 -6.73 -7.98 -6.02
N LEU A 114 -6.66 -6.86 -6.71
CA LEU A 114 -6.22 -5.60 -6.11
C LEU A 114 -7.35 -4.94 -5.31
N THR A 115 -6.96 -4.08 -4.36
CA THR A 115 -7.91 -3.21 -3.66
C THR A 115 -8.37 -2.09 -4.59
N LEU A 116 -9.68 -1.86 -4.63
CA LEU A 116 -10.31 -0.78 -5.37
C LEU A 116 -10.86 0.25 -4.39
N HIS A 117 -10.67 1.52 -4.71
CA HIS A 117 -11.28 2.65 -4.02
C HIS A 117 -12.11 3.47 -5.01
N ARG A 118 -13.25 4.01 -4.57
CA ARG A 118 -14.19 4.69 -5.47
C ARG A 118 -13.57 5.85 -6.26
N GLU A 119 -12.70 6.62 -5.63
CA GLU A 119 -12.08 7.80 -6.24
C GLU A 119 -10.68 7.53 -6.80
N ALA A 120 -9.89 6.70 -6.11
CA ALA A 120 -8.49 6.45 -6.48
C ALA A 120 -8.30 5.23 -7.41
N GLY A 121 -9.40 4.52 -7.76
CA GLY A 121 -9.27 3.27 -8.51
C GLY A 121 -8.43 2.25 -7.75
N SER A 122 -7.41 1.69 -8.40
CA SER A 122 -6.42 0.79 -7.78
C SER A 122 -5.01 1.40 -7.74
N MET A 123 -4.87 2.69 -8.02
CA MET A 123 -3.58 3.36 -8.21
C MET A 123 -2.96 3.84 -6.90
N PHE A 124 -2.82 2.94 -5.93
CA PHE A 124 -2.23 3.22 -4.62
C PHE A 124 -1.49 2.01 -4.05
N PHE A 125 -0.55 2.29 -3.17
CA PHE A 125 0.10 1.30 -2.33
C PHE A 125 -0.64 1.15 -1.00
N LEU A 126 -0.51 -0.02 -0.40
CA LEU A 126 -0.99 -0.32 0.95
C LEU A 126 0.19 -0.47 1.92
N GLY A 127 -0.07 -0.22 3.19
CA GLY A 127 0.87 -0.50 4.24
C GLY A 127 0.21 -0.41 5.61
N GLU A 128 0.82 -1.06 6.61
CA GLU A 128 0.24 -1.28 7.92
C GLU A 128 1.17 -0.87 9.05
N ILE A 129 0.54 -0.44 10.16
CA ILE A 129 1.15 -0.30 11.48
C ILE A 129 0.45 -1.30 12.39
N TYR A 130 1.22 -2.25 12.92
CA TYR A 130 0.79 -3.26 13.88
C TYR A 130 1.17 -2.83 15.28
#